data_9dedd52d06de90b58463cb519905d6e8
#
_entry.id   9dedd52d06de90b58463cb519905d6e8
#
_cell.length_a   1.000
_cell.length_b   1.000
_cell.length_c   1.000
_cell.angle_alpha   90.00
_cell.angle_beta   90.00
_cell.angle_gamma   90.00
#
_symmetry.space_group_name_H-M   'P 1'
#
loop_
_entity.id
_entity.type
_entity.pdbx_description
1 polymer ?
#
loop_
_entity_poly.entity_id
_entity_poly.type
_entity_poly.pdbx_seq_one_letter_code
_entity_poly.pdbx_strand_id
1 'polypeptide(L)'
;PSMGQMFSSDIKLGSVRDIESSVFVRQAQIGNADLKPAESTNTNFGLIYGNNGNRLSFDYWEIDFENRIEGQSAQALLSEDPFGPSITRNELGDLIGVTTTYFNEESTVLSGIDYGLSTVKSFFNGEVELILQGTNLIEFLTPEQSENGITMINRVGKHNFDAHTHSLPKNRINTFINYKKNKSKYSLIARYLDGYINNRTISSKALSLGYKNKVDSSLIFDISLELPISQYLQINNNSGDYDLKTSIGIINLFDEKAPRLYNAPDFSWDSRLHDPRGRMIRVN
;
A
#
# COMPACT_ATOMS: atom_id res chain seq x y z
N PRO A 1 -0.89 5.07 -24.13
CA PRO A 1 -2.29 4.85 -23.77
C PRO A 1 -2.79 3.48 -24.26
N SER A 2 -3.66 2.83 -23.50
CA SER A 2 -4.37 1.64 -23.97
C SER A 2 -5.59 2.02 -24.81
N MET A 3 -6.07 1.07 -25.64
CA MET A 3 -7.32 1.28 -26.40
C MET A 3 -8.50 1.61 -25.47
N GLY A 4 -8.55 1.03 -24.28
CA GLY A 4 -9.57 1.33 -23.29
C GLY A 4 -9.52 2.79 -22.80
N GLN A 5 -8.34 3.29 -22.50
CA GLN A 5 -8.15 4.68 -22.07
C GLN A 5 -8.47 5.70 -23.17
N MET A 6 -8.31 5.30 -24.43
CA MET A 6 -8.55 6.20 -25.57
C MET A 6 -10.01 6.18 -26.03
N PHE A 7 -10.66 5.02 -26.08
CA PHE A 7 -11.90 4.85 -26.85
C PHE A 7 -13.04 4.15 -26.11
N SER A 8 -12.85 3.66 -24.88
CA SER A 8 -13.94 3.04 -24.14
C SER A 8 -14.64 4.06 -23.22
N SER A 9 -15.88 3.75 -22.85
CA SER A 9 -16.55 4.39 -21.73
C SER A 9 -16.96 3.32 -20.72
N ASP A 10 -16.70 3.59 -19.45
CA ASP A 10 -17.10 2.75 -18.34
C ASP A 10 -18.03 3.51 -17.40
N ILE A 11 -19.01 2.80 -16.84
CA ILE A 11 -20.00 3.40 -15.94
C ILE A 11 -20.03 2.57 -14.67
N LYS A 12 -19.79 3.24 -13.55
CA LYS A 12 -19.88 2.65 -12.21
C LYS A 12 -20.76 3.51 -11.30
N LEU A 13 -21.28 2.89 -10.24
CA LEU A 13 -21.83 3.64 -9.12
C LEU A 13 -20.70 3.91 -8.12
N GLY A 14 -20.54 5.14 -7.72
CA GLY A 14 -19.54 5.55 -6.75
C GLY A 14 -20.08 6.57 -5.77
N SER A 15 -19.55 6.55 -4.55
CA SER A 15 -19.85 7.53 -3.53
C SER A 15 -19.01 8.79 -3.75
N VAL A 16 -19.65 9.94 -3.71
CA VAL A 16 -19.01 11.27 -3.68
C VAL A 16 -19.64 12.10 -2.58
N ARG A 17 -18.92 13.08 -2.07
CA ARG A 17 -19.44 14.04 -1.11
C ARG A 17 -19.91 15.29 -1.86
N ASP A 18 -21.22 15.47 -1.90
CA ASP A 18 -21.86 16.65 -2.43
C ASP A 18 -22.21 17.60 -1.28
N ILE A 19 -21.76 18.84 -1.33
CA ILE A 19 -21.96 19.95 -0.39
C ILE A 19 -22.04 19.52 1.10
N GLU A 20 -23.11 18.86 1.52
CA GLU A 20 -23.36 18.51 2.93
C GLU A 20 -23.38 16.99 3.22
N SER A 21 -23.55 16.14 2.21
CA SER A 21 -23.74 14.70 2.37
C SER A 21 -22.98 13.84 1.37
N SER A 22 -22.74 12.60 1.71
CA SER A 22 -22.25 11.61 0.76
C SER A 22 -23.42 10.99 0.00
N VAL A 23 -23.32 10.99 -1.32
CA VAL A 23 -24.34 10.44 -2.22
C VAL A 23 -23.70 9.42 -3.15
N PHE A 24 -24.48 8.40 -3.52
CA PHE A 24 -24.08 7.44 -4.55
C PHE A 24 -24.60 7.94 -5.90
N VAL A 25 -23.70 8.15 -6.84
CA VAL A 25 -24.03 8.67 -8.16
C VAL A 25 -23.43 7.84 -9.27
N ARG A 26 -23.99 7.99 -10.46
CA ARG A 26 -23.41 7.43 -11.68
C ARG A 26 -22.10 8.15 -11.99
N GLN A 27 -21.00 7.42 -12.04
CA GLN A 27 -19.71 7.93 -12.51
C GLN A 27 -19.43 7.33 -13.89
N ALA A 28 -19.46 8.18 -14.91
CA ALA A 28 -19.13 7.79 -16.28
C ALA A 28 -17.69 8.22 -16.57
N GLN A 29 -16.81 7.25 -16.84
CA GLN A 29 -15.45 7.54 -17.29
C GLN A 29 -15.37 7.37 -18.80
N ILE A 30 -15.06 8.44 -19.51
CA ILE A 30 -14.97 8.47 -20.97
C ILE A 30 -13.50 8.43 -21.39
N GLY A 31 -13.20 7.65 -22.43
CA GLY A 31 -11.87 7.62 -23.03
C GLY A 31 -11.51 8.96 -23.67
N ASN A 32 -10.20 9.21 -23.80
CA ASN A 32 -9.66 10.40 -24.43
C ASN A 32 -8.71 10.00 -25.57
N ALA A 33 -9.13 10.28 -26.80
CA ALA A 33 -8.36 9.95 -27.99
C ALA A 33 -7.07 10.78 -28.16
N ASP A 34 -6.97 11.94 -27.47
CA ASP A 34 -5.85 12.86 -27.55
C ASP A 34 -4.71 12.53 -26.57
N LEU A 35 -4.81 11.39 -25.86
CA LEU A 35 -3.79 10.96 -24.93
C LEU A 35 -2.45 10.72 -25.61
N LYS A 36 -1.40 11.31 -25.06
CA LYS A 36 0.00 11.04 -25.45
C LYS A 36 0.53 9.83 -24.70
N PRO A 37 1.53 9.14 -25.27
CA PRO A 37 2.25 8.11 -24.54
C PRO A 37 2.89 8.67 -23.26
N ALA A 38 2.81 7.90 -22.18
CA ALA A 38 3.59 8.18 -20.99
C ALA A 38 5.05 7.75 -21.24
N GLU A 39 5.97 8.58 -20.80
CA GLU A 39 7.41 8.31 -20.84
C GLU A 39 7.96 8.29 -19.42
N SER A 40 9.05 7.55 -19.20
CA SER A 40 9.70 7.56 -17.89
C SER A 40 11.21 7.45 -18.01
N THR A 41 11.89 8.24 -17.20
CA THR A 41 13.34 8.14 -16.98
C THR A 41 13.58 7.54 -15.61
N ASN A 42 14.34 6.43 -15.57
CA ASN A 42 14.66 5.74 -14.33
C ASN A 42 16.15 5.91 -14.01
N THR A 43 16.44 6.43 -12.85
CA THR A 43 17.79 6.53 -12.30
C THR A 43 17.92 5.61 -11.10
N ASN A 44 18.96 4.79 -11.08
CA ASN A 44 19.23 3.88 -9.96
C ASN A 44 20.72 3.92 -9.60
N PHE A 45 21.01 3.98 -8.31
CA PHE A 45 22.36 3.87 -7.75
C PHE A 45 22.35 2.89 -6.59
N GLY A 46 23.02 1.75 -6.79
CA GLY A 46 23.08 0.67 -5.80
C GLY A 46 24.48 0.40 -5.27
N LEU A 47 24.58 0.08 -3.99
CA LEU A 47 25.78 -0.40 -3.33
C LEU A 47 25.48 -1.72 -2.64
N ILE A 48 26.27 -2.74 -2.94
CA ILE A 48 26.21 -4.04 -2.27
C ILE A 48 27.57 -4.36 -1.65
N TYR A 49 27.55 -4.64 -0.36
CA TYR A 49 28.70 -5.17 0.36
C TYR A 49 28.40 -6.57 0.89
N GLY A 50 29.29 -7.51 0.65
CA GLY A 50 29.12 -8.89 1.11
C GLY A 50 30.43 -9.47 1.63
N ASN A 51 30.37 -10.13 2.79
CA ASN A 51 31.51 -10.83 3.38
C ASN A 51 31.04 -11.92 4.35
N ASN A 52 31.57 -13.14 4.23
CA ASN A 52 31.42 -14.25 5.18
C ASN A 52 29.97 -14.48 5.66
N GLY A 53 29.02 -14.60 4.73
CA GLY A 53 27.60 -14.82 5.04
C GLY A 53 26.84 -13.58 5.48
N ASN A 54 27.46 -12.41 5.43
CA ASN A 54 26.78 -11.13 5.61
C ASN A 54 26.64 -10.43 4.26
N ARG A 55 25.48 -9.80 4.05
CA ARG A 55 25.22 -8.96 2.87
C ARG A 55 24.49 -7.71 3.33
N LEU A 56 24.96 -6.56 2.89
CA LEU A 56 24.32 -5.26 3.03
C LEU A 56 24.04 -4.72 1.62
N SER A 57 22.86 -4.20 1.40
CA SER A 57 22.49 -3.51 0.17
C SER A 57 21.85 -2.17 0.47
N PHE A 58 22.06 -1.23 -0.42
CA PHE A 58 21.51 0.10 -0.39
C PHE A 58 21.32 0.54 -1.83
N ASP A 59 20.08 0.88 -2.20
CA ASP A 59 19.71 1.26 -3.56
C ASP A 59 18.88 2.54 -3.50
N TYR A 60 19.41 3.65 -4.00
CA TYR A 60 18.64 4.84 -4.33
C TYR A 60 18.03 4.68 -5.71
N TRP A 61 16.76 5.01 -5.84
CA TRP A 61 16.06 4.98 -7.10
C TRP A 61 15.16 6.21 -7.26
N GLU A 62 15.04 6.67 -8.51
CA GLU A 62 14.20 7.78 -8.90
C GLU A 62 13.56 7.46 -10.24
N ILE A 63 12.27 7.74 -10.34
CA ILE A 63 11.47 7.55 -11.55
C ILE A 63 10.82 8.90 -11.84
N ASP A 64 11.18 9.49 -12.96
CA ASP A 64 10.56 10.70 -13.50
C ASP A 64 9.61 10.31 -14.62
N PHE A 65 8.34 10.60 -14.46
CA PHE A 65 7.31 10.35 -15.46
C PHE A 65 6.90 11.65 -16.13
N GLU A 66 6.87 11.61 -17.45
CA GLU A 66 6.26 12.63 -18.29
C GLU A 66 4.98 12.09 -18.91
N ASN A 67 3.96 12.93 -19.03
CA ASN A 67 2.67 12.55 -19.63
C ASN A 67 2.03 11.29 -18.99
N ARG A 68 2.16 11.09 -17.68
CA ARG A 68 1.54 9.98 -16.98
C ARG A 68 0.03 10.01 -17.21
N ILE A 69 -0.56 8.89 -17.61
CA ILE A 69 -1.98 8.82 -17.91
C ILE A 69 -2.76 8.54 -16.63
N GLU A 70 -3.59 9.49 -16.24
CA GLU A 70 -4.44 9.41 -15.06
C GLU A 70 -5.92 9.60 -15.42
N GLY A 71 -6.79 9.04 -14.62
CA GLY A 71 -8.22 9.30 -14.70
C GLY A 71 -8.61 10.47 -13.78
N GLN A 72 -9.48 11.36 -14.22
CA GLN A 72 -9.99 12.42 -13.36
C GLN A 72 -10.73 11.85 -12.15
N SER A 73 -10.59 12.51 -11.00
CA SER A 73 -11.35 12.18 -9.79
C SER A 73 -12.72 12.85 -9.84
N ALA A 74 -13.79 12.05 -9.74
CA ALA A 74 -15.15 12.58 -9.64
C ALA A 74 -15.31 13.52 -8.44
N GLN A 75 -14.64 13.22 -7.32
CA GLN A 75 -14.66 14.07 -6.14
C GLN A 75 -13.90 15.38 -6.36
N ALA A 76 -12.76 15.33 -7.03
CA ALA A 76 -11.98 16.53 -7.31
C ALA A 76 -12.77 17.48 -8.22
N LEU A 77 -13.35 16.98 -9.32
CA LEU A 77 -14.18 17.79 -10.23
C LEU A 77 -15.38 18.43 -9.51
N LEU A 78 -16.05 17.66 -8.64
CA LEU A 78 -17.18 18.17 -7.87
C LEU A 78 -16.76 19.22 -6.83
N SER A 79 -15.56 19.10 -6.27
CA SER A 79 -15.03 20.07 -5.29
C SER A 79 -14.55 21.34 -5.95
N GLU A 80 -14.01 21.25 -7.17
CA GLU A 80 -13.54 22.39 -7.96
C GLU A 80 -14.70 23.22 -8.50
N ASP A 81 -15.66 22.57 -9.17
CA ASP A 81 -16.86 23.22 -9.68
C ASP A 81 -18.10 22.33 -9.51
N PRO A 82 -18.88 22.51 -8.43
CA PRO A 82 -20.07 21.71 -8.15
C PRO A 82 -21.18 21.78 -9.20
N PHE A 83 -21.11 22.75 -10.11
CA PHE A 83 -22.09 22.99 -11.18
C PHE A 83 -21.46 22.97 -12.58
N GLY A 84 -20.21 22.54 -12.68
CA GLY A 84 -19.47 22.50 -13.92
C GLY A 84 -20.01 21.49 -14.95
N PRO A 85 -19.49 21.52 -16.18
CA PRO A 85 -19.99 20.72 -17.30
C PRO A 85 -19.86 19.19 -17.09
N SER A 86 -18.98 18.78 -16.22
CA SER A 86 -18.79 17.38 -15.83
C SER A 86 -19.79 16.88 -14.80
N ILE A 87 -20.60 17.77 -14.23
CA ILE A 87 -21.53 17.50 -13.14
C ILE A 87 -22.96 17.48 -13.68
N THR A 88 -23.69 16.41 -13.41
CA THR A 88 -25.10 16.28 -13.81
C THR A 88 -26.00 16.33 -12.59
N ARG A 89 -26.93 17.30 -12.57
CA ARG A 89 -27.94 17.43 -11.52
C ARG A 89 -29.33 17.28 -12.12
N ASN A 90 -30.30 16.86 -11.31
CA ASN A 90 -31.71 16.83 -11.69
C ASN A 90 -32.36 18.22 -11.55
N GLU A 91 -33.64 18.32 -11.89
CA GLU A 91 -34.42 19.59 -11.79
C GLU A 91 -34.56 20.12 -10.35
N LEU A 92 -34.36 19.26 -9.35
CA LEU A 92 -34.38 19.62 -7.93
C LEU A 92 -33.01 20.06 -7.40
N GLY A 93 -31.96 19.97 -8.25
CA GLY A 93 -30.60 20.33 -7.89
C GLY A 93 -29.78 19.13 -7.28
N ASP A 94 -30.39 17.96 -7.15
CA ASP A 94 -29.69 16.81 -6.61
C ASP A 94 -28.63 16.29 -7.60
N LEU A 95 -27.47 15.91 -7.08
CA LEU A 95 -26.40 15.30 -7.87
C LEU A 95 -26.80 13.90 -8.32
N ILE A 96 -26.83 13.65 -9.63
CA ILE A 96 -27.20 12.35 -10.23
C ILE A 96 -26.06 11.70 -11.01
N GLY A 97 -25.05 12.45 -11.40
CA GLY A 97 -23.92 11.91 -12.15
C GLY A 97 -22.71 12.81 -12.20
N VAL A 98 -21.54 12.19 -12.42
CA VAL A 98 -20.27 12.86 -12.70
C VAL A 98 -19.63 12.19 -13.90
N THR A 99 -19.21 12.98 -14.87
CA THR A 99 -18.47 12.50 -16.05
C THR A 99 -17.00 12.83 -15.87
N THR A 100 -16.14 11.81 -15.97
CA THR A 100 -14.68 11.94 -15.87
C THR A 100 -14.03 11.50 -17.17
N THR A 101 -12.82 11.92 -17.43
CA THR A 101 -12.00 11.46 -18.56
C THR A 101 -10.58 11.12 -18.12
N TYR A 102 -9.83 10.53 -19.02
CA TYR A 102 -8.38 10.36 -18.85
C TYR A 102 -7.64 11.60 -19.34
N PHE A 103 -6.52 11.92 -18.72
CA PHE A 103 -5.65 13.03 -19.11
C PHE A 103 -4.18 12.65 -18.92
N ASN A 104 -3.29 13.39 -19.57
CA ASN A 104 -1.85 13.29 -19.32
C ASN A 104 -1.48 14.28 -18.22
N GLU A 105 -0.94 13.75 -17.13
CA GLU A 105 -0.34 14.54 -16.06
C GLU A 105 1.05 15.02 -16.50
N GLU A 106 1.38 16.29 -16.30
CA GLU A 106 2.58 16.90 -16.89
C GLU A 106 3.88 16.26 -16.41
N SER A 107 4.04 16.09 -15.12
CA SER A 107 5.22 15.48 -14.51
C SER A 107 4.85 14.82 -13.19
N THR A 108 5.49 13.70 -12.89
CA THR A 108 5.38 13.00 -11.60
C THR A 108 6.74 12.43 -11.26
N VAL A 109 7.27 12.80 -10.10
CA VAL A 109 8.55 12.28 -9.63
C VAL A 109 8.33 11.38 -8.44
N LEU A 110 8.88 10.17 -8.49
CA LEU A 110 8.86 9.20 -7.41
C LEU A 110 10.28 8.79 -7.07
N SER A 111 10.71 8.99 -5.82
CA SER A 111 12.05 8.58 -5.38
C SER A 111 12.04 7.89 -4.03
N GLY A 112 13.03 7.04 -3.83
CA GLY A 112 13.16 6.29 -2.59
C GLY A 112 14.50 5.61 -2.42
N ILE A 113 14.63 4.95 -1.28
CA ILE A 113 15.77 4.15 -0.91
C ILE A 113 15.28 2.78 -0.48
N ASP A 114 15.80 1.74 -1.12
CA ASP A 114 15.69 0.38 -0.65
C ASP A 114 16.97 -0.02 0.08
N TYR A 115 16.82 -0.68 1.22
CA TYR A 115 17.95 -1.18 2.00
C TYR A 115 17.70 -2.59 2.49
N GLY A 116 18.77 -3.35 2.55
CA GLY A 116 18.72 -4.74 2.96
C GLY A 116 19.94 -5.15 3.77
N LEU A 117 19.69 -6.00 4.78
CA LEU A 117 20.70 -6.71 5.52
C LEU A 117 20.35 -8.17 5.54
N SER A 118 21.28 -9.05 5.20
CA SER A 118 21.15 -10.47 5.50
C SER A 118 22.42 -10.97 6.18
N THR A 119 22.25 -11.84 7.17
CA THR A 119 23.37 -12.48 7.87
C THR A 119 22.99 -13.89 8.29
N VAL A 120 23.96 -14.79 8.20
CA VAL A 120 23.82 -16.17 8.64
C VAL A 120 24.92 -16.45 9.66
N LYS A 121 24.55 -16.98 10.82
CA LYS A 121 25.46 -17.31 11.92
C LYS A 121 25.12 -18.66 12.54
N SER A 122 26.14 -19.40 12.92
CA SER A 122 25.97 -20.59 13.74
C SER A 122 25.59 -20.21 15.16
N PHE A 123 24.55 -20.84 15.72
CA PHE A 123 24.04 -20.57 17.05
C PHE A 123 23.43 -21.87 17.66
N PHE A 124 23.87 -22.27 18.88
CA PHE A 124 23.37 -23.45 19.62
C PHE A 124 23.19 -24.72 18.77
N ASN A 125 24.21 -25.12 18.03
CA ASN A 125 24.20 -26.28 17.13
C ASN A 125 23.14 -26.19 16.02
N GLY A 126 22.78 -24.99 15.63
CA GLY A 126 21.93 -24.67 14.52
C GLY A 126 22.45 -23.47 13.78
N GLU A 127 21.63 -22.92 12.89
CA GLU A 127 21.93 -21.76 12.08
C GLU A 127 20.83 -20.72 12.25
N VAL A 128 21.22 -19.49 12.55
CA VAL A 128 20.31 -18.32 12.55
C VAL A 128 20.57 -17.51 11.29
N GLU A 129 19.51 -17.28 10.55
CA GLU A 129 19.47 -16.35 9.42
C GLU A 129 18.63 -15.13 9.82
N LEU A 130 19.19 -13.95 9.72
CA LEU A 130 18.49 -12.68 9.86
C LEU A 130 18.42 -12.00 8.48
N ILE A 131 17.23 -11.62 8.05
CA ILE A 131 17.01 -10.82 6.86
C ILE A 131 16.18 -9.60 7.26
N LEU A 132 16.67 -8.42 6.95
CA LEU A 132 15.95 -7.16 7.09
C LEU A 132 15.88 -6.52 5.70
N GLN A 133 14.69 -6.09 5.32
CA GLN A 133 14.44 -5.38 4.07
C GLN A 133 13.54 -4.19 4.36
N GLY A 134 13.90 -3.04 3.85
CA GLY A 134 13.11 -1.83 4.04
C GLY A 134 13.14 -0.93 2.82
N THR A 135 12.06 -0.17 2.67
CA THR A 135 11.92 0.91 1.69
C THR A 135 11.61 2.19 2.45
N ASN A 136 12.36 3.24 2.14
CA ASN A 136 12.06 4.60 2.55
C ASN A 136 11.68 5.41 1.31
N LEU A 137 10.44 5.86 1.23
CA LEU A 137 10.00 6.80 0.19
C LEU A 137 10.49 8.20 0.56
N ILE A 138 11.22 8.84 -0.34
CA ILE A 138 11.70 10.22 -0.15
C ILE A 138 10.60 11.17 -0.59
N GLU A 139 10.11 10.99 -1.82
CA GLU A 139 9.07 11.82 -2.38
C GLU A 139 8.23 11.07 -3.41
N PHE A 140 7.03 11.53 -3.56
CA PHE A 140 6.15 11.29 -4.67
C PHE A 140 5.46 12.61 -5.00
N LEU A 141 6.04 13.34 -5.93
CA LEU A 141 5.57 14.64 -6.36
C LEU A 141 4.57 14.47 -7.49
N THR A 142 3.37 14.99 -7.27
CA THR A 142 2.33 15.06 -8.31
C THR A 142 1.84 16.49 -8.46
N PRO A 143 1.46 16.93 -9.65
CA PRO A 143 0.87 18.24 -9.84
C PRO A 143 -0.52 18.31 -9.20
N GLU A 144 -0.84 19.46 -8.62
CA GLU A 144 -2.15 19.79 -8.10
C GLU A 144 -2.53 21.18 -8.56
N GLN A 145 -3.70 21.31 -9.16
CA GLN A 145 -4.23 22.60 -9.61
C GLN A 145 -4.62 23.44 -8.40
N SER A 146 -4.21 24.68 -8.38
CA SER A 146 -4.60 25.68 -7.37
C SER A 146 -5.01 26.99 -8.05
N GLU A 147 -5.63 27.91 -7.30
CA GLU A 147 -5.99 29.24 -7.81
C GLU A 147 -4.79 30.03 -8.37
N ASN A 148 -3.59 29.72 -7.92
CA ASN A 148 -2.33 30.36 -8.35
C ASN A 148 -1.57 29.57 -9.43
N GLY A 149 -2.17 28.52 -10.01
CA GLY A 149 -1.56 27.66 -11.01
C GLY A 149 -1.25 26.26 -10.48
N ILE A 150 -0.38 25.53 -11.17
CA ILE A 150 -0.01 24.16 -10.82
C ILE A 150 1.07 24.18 -9.72
N THR A 151 0.84 23.43 -8.65
CA THR A 151 1.78 23.25 -7.55
C THR A 151 2.12 21.78 -7.39
N MET A 152 3.42 21.46 -7.27
CA MET A 152 3.87 20.10 -7.01
C MET A 152 3.68 19.73 -5.53
N ILE A 153 2.90 18.70 -5.26
CA ILE A 153 2.59 18.24 -3.90
C ILE A 153 3.27 16.91 -3.62
N ASN A 154 4.05 16.86 -2.54
CA ASN A 154 4.59 15.59 -2.06
C ASN A 154 3.51 14.78 -1.35
N ARG A 155 3.22 13.58 -1.87
CA ARG A 155 2.19 12.67 -1.39
C ARG A 155 2.66 11.69 -0.31
N VAL A 156 3.95 11.59 -0.07
CA VAL A 156 4.52 10.66 0.93
C VAL A 156 4.12 11.06 2.35
N GLY A 157 3.81 10.07 3.17
CA GLY A 157 3.35 10.26 4.55
C GLY A 157 1.91 10.74 4.68
N LYS A 158 1.10 10.65 3.63
CA LYS A 158 -0.29 11.13 3.59
C LYS A 158 -1.26 10.05 3.13
N HIS A 159 -2.54 10.20 3.50
CA HIS A 159 -3.62 9.33 3.06
C HIS A 159 -4.00 9.54 1.58
N ASN A 160 -3.84 10.74 1.05
CA ASN A 160 -4.11 11.09 -0.35
C ASN A 160 -5.51 10.69 -0.84
N PHE A 161 -6.53 10.92 -0.01
CA PHE A 161 -7.88 10.46 -0.32
C PHE A 161 -8.44 11.06 -1.62
N ASP A 162 -8.22 12.35 -1.82
CA ASP A 162 -8.77 13.10 -2.95
C ASP A 162 -7.91 13.00 -4.23
N ALA A 163 -6.71 12.41 -4.12
CA ALA A 163 -5.84 12.09 -5.23
C ALA A 163 -5.94 10.60 -5.61
N HIS A 164 -5.65 10.24 -6.85
CA HIS A 164 -5.62 8.84 -7.31
C HIS A 164 -4.51 8.01 -6.65
N THR A 165 -3.57 8.66 -5.98
CA THR A 165 -2.57 8.02 -5.16
C THR A 165 -3.22 7.52 -3.87
N HIS A 166 -2.82 6.32 -3.47
CA HIS A 166 -3.26 5.74 -2.20
C HIS A 166 -2.43 6.29 -1.04
N SER A 167 -2.75 5.86 0.18
CA SER A 167 -1.89 6.14 1.32
C SER A 167 -0.47 5.66 1.07
N LEU A 168 0.50 6.55 1.31
CA LEU A 168 1.92 6.33 1.07
C LEU A 168 2.72 6.49 2.37
N PRO A 169 2.74 5.49 3.27
CA PRO A 169 3.63 5.51 4.43
C PRO A 169 5.08 5.67 4.01
N LYS A 170 5.83 6.48 4.76
CA LYS A 170 7.23 6.79 4.43
C LYS A 170 8.15 5.59 4.52
N ASN A 171 7.99 4.78 5.57
CA ASN A 171 8.83 3.59 5.79
C ASN A 171 7.98 2.32 5.82
N ARG A 172 8.50 1.29 5.16
CA ARG A 172 8.04 -0.09 5.27
C ARG A 172 9.25 -0.99 5.51
N ILE A 173 9.20 -1.80 6.58
CA ILE A 173 10.31 -2.68 6.97
C ILE A 173 9.76 -4.07 7.24
N ASN A 174 10.42 -5.08 6.68
CA ASN A 174 10.18 -6.48 6.97
C ASN A 174 11.45 -7.10 7.54
N THR A 175 11.32 -7.80 8.65
CA THR A 175 12.41 -8.52 9.29
C THR A 175 12.04 -10.00 9.43
N PHE A 176 12.91 -10.86 8.98
CA PHE A 176 12.77 -12.31 9.08
C PHE A 176 13.93 -12.85 9.92
N ILE A 177 13.61 -13.60 10.95
CA ILE A 177 14.57 -14.35 11.76
C ILE A 177 14.21 -15.81 11.64
N ASN A 178 15.08 -16.59 11.02
CA ASN A 178 14.93 -18.03 10.85
C ASN A 178 15.99 -18.75 11.67
N TYR A 179 15.60 -19.65 12.54
CA TYR A 179 16.50 -20.57 13.22
C TYR A 179 16.26 -21.98 12.69
N LYS A 180 17.31 -22.58 12.13
CA LYS A 180 17.29 -23.96 11.62
C LYS A 180 18.17 -24.81 12.51
N LYS A 181 17.62 -25.91 13.00
CA LYS A 181 18.36 -26.91 13.75
C LYS A 181 17.89 -28.29 13.35
N ASN A 182 18.81 -29.13 12.92
CA ASN A 182 18.48 -30.40 12.30
C ASN A 182 17.53 -30.19 11.10
N LYS A 183 16.34 -30.81 11.13
CA LYS A 183 15.30 -30.64 10.11
C LYS A 183 14.17 -29.70 10.54
N SER A 184 14.27 -29.10 11.73
CA SER A 184 13.28 -28.17 12.26
C SER A 184 13.62 -26.73 11.88
N LYS A 185 12.59 -25.92 11.61
CA LYS A 185 12.72 -24.49 11.32
C LYS A 185 11.78 -23.68 12.22
N TYR A 186 12.32 -22.68 12.87
CA TYR A 186 11.61 -21.68 13.67
C TYR A 186 11.71 -20.34 12.96
N SER A 187 10.61 -19.65 12.75
CA SER A 187 10.60 -18.38 12.06
C SER A 187 9.86 -17.33 12.86
N LEU A 188 10.45 -16.15 12.95
CA LEU A 188 9.81 -14.92 13.44
C LEU A 188 9.83 -13.90 12.30
N ILE A 189 8.68 -13.30 12.02
CA ILE A 189 8.55 -12.24 11.04
C ILE A 189 8.02 -11.00 11.76
N ALA A 190 8.68 -9.86 11.57
CA ALA A 190 8.19 -8.57 12.03
C ALA A 190 7.95 -7.67 10.82
N ARG A 191 6.76 -7.10 10.73
CA ARG A 191 6.34 -6.19 9.65
C ARG A 191 6.00 -4.84 10.24
N TYR A 192 6.79 -3.84 9.89
CA TYR A 192 6.59 -2.47 10.30
C TYR A 192 6.11 -1.61 9.14
N LEU A 193 5.14 -0.76 9.42
CA LEU A 193 4.63 0.25 8.51
C LEU A 193 4.50 1.57 9.25
N ASP A 194 5.08 2.64 8.70
CA ASP A 194 4.95 3.98 9.27
C ASP A 194 3.50 4.44 9.33
N GLY A 195 3.22 5.26 10.32
CA GLY A 195 2.02 6.06 10.35
C GLY A 195 2.05 7.18 9.29
N TYR A 196 0.89 7.74 9.01
CA TYR A 196 0.74 8.80 8.02
C TYR A 196 -0.34 9.79 8.42
N ILE A 197 -0.37 10.95 7.76
CA ILE A 197 -1.33 12.00 8.07
C ILE A 197 -2.60 11.77 7.24
N ASN A 198 -3.74 11.80 7.91
CA ASN A 198 -5.02 11.93 7.25
C ASN A 198 -5.21 13.39 6.84
N ASN A 199 -5.11 13.68 5.55
CA ASN A 199 -5.23 15.03 5.01
C ASN A 199 -6.69 15.53 4.91
N ARG A 200 -7.65 14.74 5.36
CA ARG A 200 -9.07 15.15 5.44
C ARG A 200 -9.35 15.94 6.71
N THR A 201 -10.23 16.91 6.58
CA THR A 201 -10.73 17.68 7.74
C THR A 201 -11.51 16.76 8.67
N ILE A 202 -11.16 16.76 9.95
CA ILE A 202 -11.83 16.00 10.99
C ILE A 202 -12.80 16.92 11.71
N SER A 203 -14.07 16.51 11.82
CA SER A 203 -15.08 17.28 12.54
C SER A 203 -14.82 17.27 14.05
N SER A 204 -15.28 18.31 14.77
CA SER A 204 -15.18 18.38 16.23
C SER A 204 -15.83 17.17 16.91
N LYS A 205 -16.95 16.65 16.36
CA LYS A 205 -17.60 15.44 16.83
C LYS A 205 -16.72 14.22 16.68
N ALA A 206 -16.03 14.05 15.55
CA ALA A 206 -15.12 12.92 15.35
C ALA A 206 -13.89 13.00 16.26
N LEU A 207 -13.36 14.20 16.50
CA LEU A 207 -12.30 14.41 17.49
C LEU A 207 -12.75 14.01 18.91
N SER A 208 -13.98 14.35 19.31
CA SER A 208 -14.53 13.93 20.62
C SER A 208 -14.75 12.42 20.74
N LEU A 209 -14.87 11.69 19.62
CA LEU A 209 -14.94 10.24 19.54
C LEU A 209 -13.54 9.57 19.49
N GLY A 210 -12.48 10.36 19.59
CA GLY A 210 -11.09 9.88 19.61
C GLY A 210 -10.47 9.62 18.23
N TYR A 211 -11.11 10.06 17.15
CA TYR A 211 -10.45 10.06 15.84
C TYR A 211 -9.35 11.13 15.80
N LYS A 212 -8.27 10.81 15.10
CA LYS A 212 -7.13 11.70 14.95
C LYS A 212 -6.90 11.97 13.45
N ASN A 213 -6.24 13.08 13.14
CA ASN A 213 -5.75 13.36 11.80
C ASN A 213 -4.44 12.61 11.46
N LYS A 214 -3.94 11.78 12.39
CA LYS A 214 -2.79 10.92 12.19
C LYS A 214 -3.22 9.47 12.35
N VAL A 215 -2.86 8.65 11.38
CA VAL A 215 -2.96 7.19 11.44
C VAL A 215 -1.68 6.68 12.08
N ASP A 216 -1.80 5.90 13.14
CA ASP A 216 -0.65 5.37 13.88
C ASP A 216 0.12 4.34 13.04
N SER A 217 1.41 4.17 13.32
CA SER A 217 2.22 3.10 12.75
C SER A 217 1.73 1.73 13.20
N SER A 218 1.99 0.71 12.43
CA SER A 218 1.69 -0.66 12.80
C SER A 218 2.94 -1.53 12.84
N LEU A 219 3.01 -2.45 13.81
CA LEU A 219 4.07 -3.44 13.94
C LEU A 219 3.45 -4.80 14.25
N ILE A 220 3.50 -5.69 13.27
CA ILE A 220 2.87 -7.01 13.34
C ILE A 220 3.95 -8.08 13.42
N PHE A 221 3.78 -9.02 14.35
CA PHE A 221 4.67 -10.17 14.51
C PHE A 221 3.94 -11.46 14.14
N ASP A 222 4.60 -12.29 13.34
CA ASP A 222 4.15 -13.65 13.03
C ASP A 222 5.23 -14.64 13.51
N ILE A 223 4.81 -15.80 13.98
CA ILE A 223 5.71 -16.90 14.31
C ILE A 223 5.29 -18.16 13.58
N SER A 224 6.25 -19.00 13.22
CA SER A 224 5.97 -20.33 12.70
C SER A 224 7.01 -21.35 13.11
N LEU A 225 6.56 -22.60 13.22
CA LEU A 225 7.35 -23.76 13.54
C LEU A 225 7.10 -24.83 12.48
N GLU A 226 8.15 -25.30 11.83
CA GLU A 226 8.14 -26.44 10.93
C GLU A 226 8.89 -27.60 11.56
N LEU A 227 8.25 -28.76 11.69
CA LEU A 227 8.78 -29.97 12.31
C LEU A 227 8.76 -31.15 11.34
N PRO A 228 9.82 -31.97 11.29
CA PRO A 228 9.83 -33.22 10.53
C PRO A 228 9.11 -34.32 11.34
N ILE A 229 7.83 -34.54 11.07
CA ILE A 229 7.00 -35.52 11.80
C ILE A 229 7.54 -36.93 11.61
N SER A 230 8.08 -37.26 10.45
CA SER A 230 8.66 -38.59 10.17
C SER A 230 9.71 -39.02 11.20
N GLN A 231 10.44 -38.08 11.79
CA GLN A 231 11.43 -38.38 12.84
C GLN A 231 10.77 -38.71 14.19
N TYR A 232 9.63 -38.11 14.51
CA TYR A 232 8.95 -38.32 15.80
C TYR A 232 8.02 -39.53 15.78
N LEU A 233 7.42 -39.86 14.65
CA LEU A 233 6.49 -40.99 14.53
C LEU A 233 7.20 -42.34 14.27
N GLN A 234 8.53 -42.36 14.16
CA GLN A 234 9.32 -43.59 13.86
C GLN A 234 8.68 -44.42 12.72
N ILE A 235 8.18 -43.76 11.71
CA ILE A 235 7.60 -44.42 10.56
C ILE A 235 8.74 -45.14 9.84
N ASN A 236 8.82 -46.45 10.09
CA ASN A 236 9.86 -47.34 9.55
C ASN A 236 9.53 -47.58 8.07
N ASN A 237 10.16 -46.86 7.19
CA ASN A 237 9.85 -46.84 5.76
C ASN A 237 10.59 -47.97 5.04
N ASN A 238 9.96 -49.13 4.90
CA ASN A 238 10.41 -50.16 3.96
C ASN A 238 10.12 -49.85 2.48
N SER A 239 9.58 -48.69 2.17
CA SER A 239 9.10 -48.40 0.80
C SER A 239 9.33 -46.98 0.26
N GLY A 240 10.34 -46.28 0.79
CA GLY A 240 10.70 -44.94 0.24
C GLY A 240 10.89 -43.86 1.30
N ASP A 241 11.73 -42.92 0.99
CA ASP A 241 12.11 -41.81 1.89
C ASP A 241 11.02 -40.73 1.85
N TYR A 242 9.96 -40.86 2.63
CA TYR A 242 8.94 -39.82 2.78
C TYR A 242 9.34 -38.85 3.88
N ASP A 243 9.66 -37.61 3.53
CA ASP A 243 9.94 -36.52 4.47
C ASP A 243 8.62 -35.81 4.83
N LEU A 244 7.90 -36.39 5.81
CA LEU A 244 6.64 -35.79 6.29
C LEU A 244 6.94 -34.63 7.24
N LYS A 245 6.49 -33.44 6.89
CA LYS A 245 6.63 -32.22 7.69
C LYS A 245 5.26 -31.67 8.07
N THR A 246 5.20 -31.05 9.23
CA THR A 246 4.05 -30.23 9.65
C THR A 246 4.53 -28.83 9.97
N SER A 247 3.67 -27.84 9.70
CA SER A 247 3.92 -26.47 10.12
C SER A 247 2.77 -25.92 10.93
N ILE A 248 3.10 -25.23 12.01
CA ILE A 248 2.15 -24.49 12.84
C ILE A 248 2.61 -23.03 12.83
N GLY A 249 1.69 -22.12 12.51
CA GLY A 249 1.97 -20.70 12.49
C GLY A 249 0.92 -19.89 13.21
N ILE A 250 1.34 -18.78 13.82
CA ILE A 250 0.46 -17.75 14.37
C ILE A 250 0.79 -16.46 13.63
N ILE A 251 -0.19 -15.96 12.89
CA ILE A 251 -0.13 -14.67 12.21
C ILE A 251 -0.71 -13.64 13.15
N ASN A 252 -0.06 -12.49 13.24
CA ASN A 252 -0.43 -11.40 14.14
C ASN A 252 -0.46 -11.87 15.61
N LEU A 253 0.70 -12.26 16.12
CA LEU A 253 0.89 -12.88 17.45
C LEU A 253 0.25 -12.08 18.59
N PHE A 254 0.31 -10.74 18.52
CA PHE A 254 -0.19 -9.84 19.58
C PHE A 254 -1.60 -9.34 19.33
N ASP A 255 -2.29 -9.81 18.28
CA ASP A 255 -3.65 -9.38 17.89
C ASP A 255 -3.75 -7.86 17.66
N GLU A 256 -2.70 -7.29 17.02
CA GLU A 256 -2.66 -5.87 16.69
C GLU A 256 -3.83 -5.51 15.79
N LYS A 257 -4.51 -4.41 16.11
CA LYS A 257 -5.67 -3.95 15.34
C LYS A 257 -5.24 -2.99 14.25
N ALA A 258 -5.95 -3.02 13.13
CA ALA A 258 -5.76 -2.03 12.07
C ALA A 258 -5.96 -0.61 12.64
N PRO A 259 -5.03 0.34 12.40
CA PRO A 259 -5.16 1.70 12.87
C PRO A 259 -6.41 2.37 12.31
N ARG A 260 -7.07 3.19 13.13
CA ARG A 260 -8.28 3.90 12.71
C ARG A 260 -7.95 5.02 11.73
N LEU A 261 -8.74 5.09 10.66
CA LEU A 261 -8.71 6.16 9.68
C LEU A 261 -10.10 6.80 9.59
N TYR A 262 -10.18 8.10 9.89
CA TYR A 262 -11.42 8.86 9.74
C TYR A 262 -11.77 9.07 8.27
N ASN A 263 -13.03 8.90 7.91
CA ASN A 263 -13.52 9.00 6.52
C ASN A 263 -12.85 8.05 5.52
N ALA A 264 -12.39 6.88 5.97
CA ALA A 264 -12.05 5.81 5.05
C ALA A 264 -13.26 5.45 4.16
N PRO A 265 -13.05 5.12 2.87
CA PRO A 265 -14.14 4.91 1.91
C PRO A 265 -15.13 3.84 2.36
N ASP A 266 -14.63 2.68 2.81
CA ASP A 266 -15.45 1.50 3.05
C ASP A 266 -15.47 1.05 4.51
N PHE A 267 -14.41 1.38 5.25
CA PHE A 267 -14.18 0.89 6.61
C PHE A 267 -13.63 2.00 7.51
N SER A 268 -13.48 1.73 8.79
CA SER A 268 -12.84 2.66 9.72
C SER A 268 -11.30 2.55 9.73
N TRP A 269 -10.71 1.91 8.73
CA TRP A 269 -9.26 1.74 8.51
C TRP A 269 -8.95 1.77 7.01
N ASP A 270 -7.69 1.91 6.64
CA ASP A 270 -7.25 1.79 5.24
C ASP A 270 -7.07 0.31 4.87
N SER A 271 -8.04 -0.25 4.17
CA SER A 271 -8.08 -1.65 3.76
C SER A 271 -6.99 -2.04 2.74
N ARG A 272 -6.31 -1.07 2.13
CA ARG A 272 -5.22 -1.31 1.18
C ARG A 272 -3.88 -1.54 1.86
N LEU A 273 -3.72 -1.05 3.09
CA LEU A 273 -2.48 -1.14 3.86
C LEU A 273 -2.55 -2.07 5.07
N HIS A 274 -3.72 -2.22 5.66
CA HIS A 274 -3.89 -2.92 6.93
C HIS A 274 -4.85 -4.10 6.81
N ASP A 275 -4.49 -5.20 7.47
CA ASP A 275 -5.31 -6.40 7.57
C ASP A 275 -6.13 -6.37 8.88
N PRO A 276 -7.47 -6.33 8.82
CA PRO A 276 -8.32 -6.26 10.00
C PRO A 276 -8.53 -7.60 10.72
N ARG A 277 -8.11 -8.72 10.12
CA ARG A 277 -8.47 -10.07 10.59
C ARG A 277 -7.97 -10.43 11.99
N GLY A 278 -7.00 -9.68 12.53
CA GLY A 278 -6.44 -9.98 13.84
C GLY A 278 -5.58 -11.26 13.85
N ARG A 279 -5.51 -11.93 15.01
CA ARG A 279 -4.71 -13.14 15.17
C ARG A 279 -5.32 -14.34 14.46
N MET A 280 -4.48 -15.07 13.71
CA MET A 280 -4.89 -16.30 13.03
C MET A 280 -3.90 -17.42 13.35
N ILE A 281 -4.43 -18.64 13.53
CA ILE A 281 -3.63 -19.85 13.66
C ILE A 281 -3.75 -20.66 12.37
N ARG A 282 -2.63 -21.10 11.85
CA ARG A 282 -2.53 -21.95 10.65
C ARG A 282 -1.82 -23.24 11.00
N VAL A 283 -2.36 -24.37 10.56
CA VAL A 283 -1.75 -25.70 10.64
C VAL A 283 -1.76 -26.30 9.25
N ASN A 284 -0.60 -26.80 8.79
CA ASN A 284 -0.43 -27.43 7.48
C ASN A 284 0.28 -28.79 7.66
#